data_f31364f0e765398c6304354dee62bb27
#
_entry.id   f31364f0e765398c6304354dee62bb27
#
_cell.length_a   1.000
_cell.length_b   1.000
_cell.length_c   1.000
_cell.angle_alpha   90.00
_cell.angle_beta   90.00
_cell.angle_gamma   90.00
#
_symmetry.space_group_name_H-M   'P 1'
#
loop_
_entity.id
_entity.type
_entity.pdbx_description
1 polymer ?
#
loop_
_entity_poly.entity_id
_entity_poly.type
_entity_poly.pdbx_seq_one_letter_code
_entity_poly.pdbx_strand_id
1 'polypeptide(L)'
;MNQDLKSDLMPMPTEPTNIIFTGVAGTGKTHRLLELQKQYDESIDASWETWRIQQVSHYGWCEVVCAVLLLEDRLMTVPEMMRHPLVLDKSAVNKRNENINQTLWVQLNKHAHPESVTVNTSQRSANSYFDKTPTSQWFLLDEMKQTLRSQLSELLSLYDGQGKQHDNQEFVVSRSCLVSFHQSYGYDEFVEGIRPRINPQTGQMQYEIQQGAFLELCAKASNDPNHRYAMLIDEINRANTSQVFGELMSVIEPSKRAGGATPMAVRLAYSGRQFIVPSNVDIYATMNTQDRSLATLDTAFRRRFEFVTCYPESSLLTQVEDKAADSVNLAALMQALNQRLFALFGAEAQLGQSYFMGINEISELAKRLYRQIIPQIIEYIKLSAVPAQIPGLLAQVLYGELALNDGLTSNNSLSLLQTNVASNGQESQWSPAIQGQASAPIGLNLDFIAAATVGSMEAENLYLTAKPYQLLYTRYLSAQE
;
A
#
# COMPACT_ATOMS: atom_id res chain seq x y z
N MET A 1 -14.13 -22.37 -4.41
CA MET A 1 -14.51 -22.79 -3.04
C MET A 1 -13.59 -22.00 -2.12
N ASN A 2 -14.08 -20.86 -1.65
CA ASN A 2 -13.32 -19.96 -0.76
C ASN A 2 -13.26 -20.63 0.62
N GLN A 3 -12.13 -21.24 0.93
CA GLN A 3 -11.81 -21.49 2.33
C GLN A 3 -11.34 -20.16 2.91
N ASP A 4 -12.13 -19.68 3.86
CA ASP A 4 -11.84 -18.49 4.64
C ASP A 4 -10.41 -18.55 5.21
N LEU A 5 -9.51 -17.80 4.59
CA LEU A 5 -8.33 -17.29 5.25
C LEU A 5 -8.85 -16.42 6.40
N LYS A 6 -9.14 -17.01 7.55
CA LYS A 6 -9.18 -16.24 8.80
C LYS A 6 -7.75 -15.76 9.03
N SER A 7 -7.39 -14.70 8.32
CA SER A 7 -6.26 -13.87 8.70
C SER A 7 -6.53 -13.45 10.15
N ASP A 8 -5.52 -13.51 11.01
CA ASP A 8 -5.52 -12.82 12.28
C ASP A 8 -5.60 -11.32 12.00
N LEU A 9 -6.80 -10.86 11.64
CA LEU A 9 -7.12 -9.47 11.43
C LEU A 9 -6.89 -8.76 12.74
N MET A 10 -5.97 -7.81 12.74
CA MET A 10 -5.77 -6.95 13.91
C MET A 10 -7.11 -6.24 14.19
N PRO A 11 -7.58 -6.24 15.44
CA PRO A 11 -8.80 -5.50 15.78
C PRO A 11 -8.59 -4.00 15.49
N MET A 12 -9.66 -3.30 15.16
CA MET A 12 -9.62 -1.84 15.00
C MET A 12 -9.04 -1.21 16.27
N PRO A 13 -8.01 -0.37 16.17
CA PRO A 13 -7.40 0.24 17.33
C PRO A 13 -8.36 1.21 18.01
N THR A 14 -8.34 1.25 19.33
CA THR A 14 -9.09 2.23 20.15
C THR A 14 -8.33 3.55 20.28
N GLU A 15 -7.01 3.50 20.16
CA GLU A 15 -6.10 4.66 20.23
C GLU A 15 -5.31 4.82 18.92
N PRO A 16 -4.81 6.05 18.63
CA PRO A 16 -4.00 6.28 17.44
C PRO A 16 -2.81 5.35 17.38
N THR A 17 -2.56 4.76 16.23
CA THR A 17 -1.46 3.81 16.06
C THR A 17 -0.60 4.11 14.84
N ASN A 18 0.68 3.72 14.93
CA ASN A 18 1.63 3.74 13.81
C ASN A 18 2.34 2.39 13.76
N ILE A 19 2.13 1.61 12.71
CA ILE A 19 2.69 0.26 12.57
C ILE A 19 3.40 0.12 11.23
N ILE A 20 4.58 -0.50 11.24
CA ILE A 20 5.29 -0.95 10.05
C ILE A 20 5.34 -2.48 10.04
N PHE A 21 4.71 -3.09 9.06
CA PHE A 21 4.84 -4.52 8.77
C PHE A 21 6.15 -4.77 8.04
N THR A 22 7.05 -5.50 8.68
CA THR A 22 8.36 -5.82 8.13
C THR A 22 8.45 -7.30 7.76
N GLY A 23 9.37 -7.65 6.92
CA GLY A 23 9.66 -9.05 6.58
C GLY A 23 10.16 -9.23 5.17
N VAL A 24 10.45 -10.47 4.85
CA VAL A 24 10.98 -10.86 3.55
C VAL A 24 9.93 -10.74 2.43
N ALA A 25 10.36 -10.73 1.17
CA ALA A 25 9.45 -10.68 0.03
C ALA A 25 8.49 -11.88 0.03
N GLY A 26 7.21 -11.63 -0.27
CA GLY A 26 6.22 -12.69 -0.42
C GLY A 26 5.59 -13.21 0.88
N THR A 27 5.74 -12.51 2.01
CA THR A 27 5.09 -12.86 3.30
C THR A 27 3.72 -12.23 3.50
N GLY A 28 3.13 -11.60 2.47
CA GLY A 28 1.78 -11.07 2.54
C GLY A 28 1.65 -9.68 3.17
N LYS A 29 2.74 -8.90 3.30
CA LYS A 29 2.70 -7.54 3.87
C LYS A 29 1.69 -6.63 3.18
N THR A 30 1.75 -6.50 1.85
CA THR A 30 0.80 -5.70 1.07
C THR A 30 -0.63 -6.25 1.18
N HIS A 31 -0.80 -7.58 1.28
CA HIS A 31 -2.10 -8.20 1.53
C HIS A 31 -2.69 -7.73 2.86
N ARG A 32 -1.89 -7.64 3.92
CA ARG A 32 -2.33 -7.09 5.21
C ARG A 32 -2.79 -5.64 5.12
N LEU A 33 -2.12 -4.79 4.31
CA LEU A 33 -2.60 -3.42 4.07
C LEU A 33 -3.97 -3.41 3.39
N LEU A 34 -4.19 -4.29 2.40
CA LEU A 34 -5.48 -4.40 1.71
C LEU A 34 -6.59 -4.92 2.62
N GLU A 35 -6.28 -5.84 3.54
CA GLU A 35 -7.25 -6.30 4.55
C GLU A 35 -7.58 -5.20 5.57
N LEU A 36 -6.58 -4.41 6.00
CA LEU A 36 -6.82 -3.22 6.82
C LEU A 36 -7.66 -2.20 6.07
N GLN A 37 -7.39 -1.97 4.79
CA GLN A 37 -8.20 -1.09 3.95
C GLN A 37 -9.69 -1.45 4.05
N LYS A 38 -10.02 -2.74 3.88
CA LYS A 38 -11.40 -3.23 3.98
C LYS A 38 -12.04 -3.02 5.36
N GLN A 39 -11.24 -2.96 6.45
CA GLN A 39 -11.76 -2.68 7.79
C GLN A 39 -12.11 -1.21 8.00
N TYR A 40 -11.35 -0.29 7.38
CA TYR A 40 -11.61 1.14 7.47
C TYR A 40 -12.66 1.60 6.47
N ASP A 41 -12.75 0.94 5.33
CA ASP A 41 -13.76 1.21 4.31
C ASP A 41 -15.05 0.48 4.66
N GLU A 42 -16.13 1.22 4.77
CA GLU A 42 -17.45 0.69 5.14
C GLU A 42 -18.28 0.44 3.88
N SER A 43 -18.62 -0.82 3.63
CA SER A 43 -19.63 -1.16 2.63
C SER A 43 -21.02 -0.93 3.20
N ILE A 44 -21.78 -0.07 2.53
CA ILE A 44 -23.13 0.30 2.99
C ILE A 44 -24.13 -0.32 2.05
N ASP A 45 -24.93 -1.25 2.58
CA ASP A 45 -26.16 -1.71 1.94
C ASP A 45 -27.26 -0.67 2.18
N ALA A 46 -27.16 0.47 1.49
CA ALA A 46 -27.98 1.62 1.71
C ALA A 46 -28.49 2.18 0.37
N SER A 47 -29.59 2.91 0.41
CA SER A 47 -30.05 3.70 -0.71
C SER A 47 -28.97 4.73 -1.12
N TRP A 48 -28.93 5.10 -2.39
CA TRP A 48 -28.09 6.19 -2.91
C TRP A 48 -28.12 7.44 -2.01
N GLU A 49 -29.26 7.75 -1.48
CA GLU A 49 -29.46 8.91 -0.61
C GLU A 49 -28.68 8.79 0.70
N THR A 50 -28.71 7.64 1.35
CA THR A 50 -27.97 7.40 2.60
C THR A 50 -26.47 7.44 2.37
N TRP A 51 -25.98 6.83 1.29
CA TRP A 51 -24.56 6.87 0.92
C TRP A 51 -24.11 8.31 0.59
N ARG A 52 -24.89 9.06 -0.22
CA ARG A 52 -24.61 10.46 -0.55
C ARG A 52 -24.48 11.32 0.71
N ILE A 53 -25.39 11.18 1.67
CA ILE A 53 -25.35 11.88 2.96
C ILE A 53 -24.05 11.58 3.70
N GLN A 54 -23.60 10.34 3.69
CA GLN A 54 -22.33 9.98 4.36
C GLN A 54 -21.11 10.55 3.65
N GLN A 55 -21.08 10.61 2.32
CA GLN A 55 -20.00 11.27 1.58
C GLN A 55 -19.86 12.75 1.97
N VAL A 56 -20.94 13.46 2.22
CA VAL A 56 -20.92 14.85 2.66
C VAL A 56 -20.26 15.03 4.03
N SER A 57 -20.16 13.98 4.86
CA SER A 57 -19.47 14.04 6.14
C SER A 57 -17.99 14.43 6.00
N HIS A 58 -17.35 14.04 4.93
CA HIS A 58 -15.92 14.27 4.66
C HIS A 58 -15.57 15.74 4.37
N TYR A 59 -16.56 16.57 4.05
CA TYR A 59 -16.37 17.97 3.69
C TYR A 59 -16.71 18.92 4.84
N GLY A 60 -15.91 19.96 5.01
CA GLY A 60 -16.17 21.03 5.98
C GLY A 60 -17.31 21.95 5.53
N TRP A 61 -17.86 22.74 6.45
CA TRP A 61 -18.94 23.69 6.13
C TRP A 61 -18.54 24.74 5.09
N CYS A 62 -17.29 25.18 5.08
CA CYS A 62 -16.80 26.12 4.06
C CYS A 62 -16.84 25.49 2.66
N GLU A 63 -16.39 24.25 2.52
CA GLU A 63 -16.41 23.48 1.27
C GLU A 63 -17.84 23.23 0.78
N VAL A 64 -18.76 22.94 1.70
CA VAL A 64 -20.18 22.80 1.40
C VAL A 64 -20.78 24.09 0.85
N VAL A 65 -20.46 25.24 1.46
CA VAL A 65 -20.90 26.56 0.94
C VAL A 65 -20.32 26.85 -0.43
N CYS A 66 -19.03 26.57 -0.63
CA CYS A 66 -18.39 26.71 -1.94
C CYS A 66 -19.08 25.84 -3.00
N ALA A 67 -19.36 24.57 -2.66
CA ALA A 67 -20.03 23.63 -3.58
C ALA A 67 -21.45 24.10 -3.94
N VAL A 68 -22.23 24.59 -2.99
CA VAL A 68 -23.57 25.15 -3.25
C VAL A 68 -23.50 26.31 -4.26
N LEU A 69 -22.60 27.25 -4.05
CA LEU A 69 -22.43 28.41 -4.96
C LEU A 69 -21.87 28.00 -6.34
N LEU A 70 -21.10 26.90 -6.42
CA LEU A 70 -20.62 26.34 -7.69
C LEU A 70 -21.72 25.62 -8.47
N LEU A 71 -22.60 24.87 -7.78
CA LEU A 71 -23.70 24.13 -8.38
C LEU A 71 -24.77 25.05 -8.93
N GLU A 72 -25.14 26.09 -8.16
CA GLU A 72 -26.17 27.05 -8.53
C GLU A 72 -25.64 28.11 -9.53
N ASP A 73 -24.34 28.42 -9.49
CA ASP A 73 -23.63 29.45 -10.30
C ASP A 73 -24.37 30.79 -10.41
N ARG A 74 -24.98 31.23 -9.29
CA ARG A 74 -25.74 32.47 -9.15
C ARG A 74 -25.54 33.11 -7.78
N LEU A 75 -25.95 34.36 -7.68
CA LEU A 75 -26.03 35.05 -6.38
C LEU A 75 -27.05 34.39 -5.48
N MET A 76 -26.70 34.14 -4.21
CA MET A 76 -27.58 33.48 -3.24
C MET A 76 -27.61 34.18 -1.90
N THR A 77 -28.79 34.21 -1.28
CA THR A 77 -28.95 34.61 0.13
C THR A 77 -28.73 33.40 1.05
N VAL A 78 -28.37 33.64 2.31
CA VAL A 78 -28.21 32.57 3.29
C VAL A 78 -29.46 31.69 3.46
N PRO A 79 -30.70 32.25 3.49
CA PRO A 79 -31.91 31.46 3.52
C PRO A 79 -32.10 30.53 2.31
N GLU A 80 -31.65 30.92 1.12
CA GLU A 80 -31.66 30.06 -0.06
C GLU A 80 -30.66 28.91 0.08
N MET A 81 -29.42 29.20 0.52
CA MET A 81 -28.40 28.18 0.78
C MET A 81 -28.88 27.14 1.81
N MET A 82 -29.56 27.58 2.86
CA MET A 82 -30.12 26.66 3.89
C MET A 82 -31.10 25.63 3.35
N ARG A 83 -31.78 25.93 2.23
CA ARG A 83 -32.73 25.04 1.60
C ARG A 83 -32.10 24.11 0.55
N HIS A 84 -30.84 24.32 0.23
CA HIS A 84 -30.14 23.49 -0.75
C HIS A 84 -29.93 22.06 -0.22
N PRO A 85 -30.18 21.00 -1.01
CA PRO A 85 -30.08 19.61 -0.57
C PRO A 85 -28.73 19.28 0.10
N LEU A 86 -27.61 19.75 -0.47
CA LEU A 86 -26.28 19.56 0.09
C LEU A 86 -26.12 20.12 1.52
N VAL A 87 -26.73 21.27 1.82
CA VAL A 87 -26.69 21.87 3.16
C VAL A 87 -27.56 21.07 4.12
N LEU A 88 -28.71 20.59 3.67
CA LEU A 88 -29.60 19.74 4.47
C LEU A 88 -28.93 18.40 4.79
N ASP A 89 -28.28 17.75 3.84
CA ASP A 89 -27.53 16.52 4.04
C ASP A 89 -26.38 16.73 5.03
N LYS A 90 -25.60 17.80 4.89
CA LYS A 90 -24.54 18.13 5.86
C LYS A 90 -25.07 18.37 7.27
N SER A 91 -26.22 19.00 7.40
CA SER A 91 -26.85 19.23 8.71
C SER A 91 -27.32 17.93 9.37
N ALA A 92 -27.86 17.00 8.59
CA ALA A 92 -28.31 15.69 9.05
C ALA A 92 -27.14 14.87 9.63
N VAL A 93 -25.98 14.86 8.95
CA VAL A 93 -24.75 14.20 9.43
C VAL A 93 -24.30 14.74 10.78
N ASN A 94 -24.30 16.06 10.94
CA ASN A 94 -23.74 16.71 12.14
C ASN A 94 -24.70 16.76 13.32
N LYS A 95 -25.94 16.24 13.18
CA LYS A 95 -27.01 16.33 14.21
C LYS A 95 -27.22 17.74 14.75
N ARG A 96 -26.95 18.78 13.94
CA ARG A 96 -27.03 20.20 14.30
C ARG A 96 -28.13 20.91 13.51
N ASN A 97 -29.36 20.53 13.74
CA ASN A 97 -30.50 21.12 13.01
C ASN A 97 -30.87 22.54 13.47
N GLU A 98 -30.39 23.00 14.63
CA GLU A 98 -30.87 24.24 15.23
C GLU A 98 -30.04 25.51 14.90
N ASN A 99 -28.81 25.40 14.39
CA ASN A 99 -27.92 26.55 14.21
C ASN A 99 -27.26 26.65 12.83
N ILE A 100 -27.89 26.10 11.79
CA ILE A 100 -27.33 26.09 10.40
C ILE A 100 -27.10 27.52 9.92
N ASN A 101 -28.06 28.42 10.18
CA ASN A 101 -27.94 29.82 9.77
C ASN A 101 -26.66 30.49 10.31
N GLN A 102 -26.41 30.37 11.62
CA GLN A 102 -25.19 30.92 12.24
C GLN A 102 -23.93 30.28 11.68
N THR A 103 -23.94 28.98 11.44
CA THR A 103 -22.80 28.27 10.86
C THR A 103 -22.45 28.80 9.47
N LEU A 104 -23.44 28.97 8.59
CA LEU A 104 -23.24 29.52 7.25
C LEU A 104 -22.71 30.95 7.31
N TRP A 105 -23.29 31.80 8.16
CA TRP A 105 -22.84 33.17 8.36
C TRP A 105 -21.39 33.27 8.84
N VAL A 106 -20.99 32.38 9.77
CA VAL A 106 -19.61 32.32 10.27
C VAL A 106 -18.66 31.94 9.14
N GLN A 107 -18.97 30.94 8.31
CA GLN A 107 -18.12 30.54 7.20
C GLN A 107 -18.01 31.64 6.13
N LEU A 108 -19.11 32.22 5.73
CA LEU A 108 -19.16 33.28 4.73
C LEU A 108 -18.37 34.49 5.17
N ASN A 109 -18.55 34.99 6.42
CA ASN A 109 -17.83 36.12 6.95
C ASN A 109 -16.34 35.84 7.14
N LYS A 110 -15.99 34.66 7.68
CA LYS A 110 -14.59 34.25 7.93
C LYS A 110 -13.77 34.18 6.66
N HIS A 111 -14.38 33.75 5.56
CA HIS A 111 -13.73 33.53 4.28
C HIS A 111 -14.12 34.58 3.22
N ALA A 112 -14.59 35.75 3.65
CA ALA A 112 -14.88 36.88 2.77
C ALA A 112 -13.60 37.60 2.28
N HIS A 113 -13.71 38.20 1.10
CA HIS A 113 -12.58 38.94 0.51
C HIS A 113 -12.04 40.00 1.47
N PRO A 114 -10.69 40.14 1.62
CA PRO A 114 -10.08 41.09 2.56
C PRO A 114 -10.53 42.55 2.36
N GLU A 115 -10.73 42.94 1.11
CA GLU A 115 -11.12 44.31 0.72
C GLU A 115 -12.64 44.46 0.55
N SER A 116 -13.45 43.49 0.98
CA SER A 116 -14.91 43.60 0.89
C SER A 116 -15.43 44.80 1.68
N VAL A 117 -16.18 45.65 1.02
CA VAL A 117 -16.82 46.82 1.59
C VAL A 117 -18.18 46.54 2.23
N THR A 118 -18.72 45.35 1.96
CA THR A 118 -20.06 44.89 2.40
C THR A 118 -20.00 43.94 3.59
N VAL A 119 -18.81 43.42 3.94
CA VAL A 119 -18.61 42.51 5.04
C VAL A 119 -17.77 43.14 6.13
N ASN A 120 -18.37 43.42 7.29
CA ASN A 120 -17.70 43.97 8.47
C ASN A 120 -17.31 42.83 9.43
N THR A 121 -16.13 42.26 9.28
CA THR A 121 -15.56 41.30 10.23
C THR A 121 -14.07 41.58 10.45
N SER A 122 -13.63 41.51 11.71
CA SER A 122 -12.22 41.66 12.08
C SER A 122 -11.41 40.37 12.03
N GLN A 123 -12.09 39.23 12.01
CA GLN A 123 -11.45 37.91 11.99
C GLN A 123 -11.64 37.25 10.63
N ARG A 124 -10.72 37.51 9.69
CA ARG A 124 -10.73 36.85 8.36
C ARG A 124 -9.68 35.75 8.28
N SER A 125 -9.99 34.72 7.53
CA SER A 125 -9.04 33.66 7.19
C SER A 125 -8.06 34.16 6.12
N ALA A 126 -6.88 33.52 6.05
CA ALA A 126 -5.93 33.80 4.97
C ALA A 126 -6.51 33.38 3.59
N ASN A 127 -7.42 32.40 3.56
CA ASN A 127 -8.10 31.96 2.35
C ASN A 127 -9.46 32.65 2.25
N SER A 128 -9.65 33.47 1.20
CA SER A 128 -10.91 34.15 0.87
C SER A 128 -11.54 33.50 -0.35
N TYR A 129 -12.83 33.19 -0.25
CA TYR A 129 -13.60 32.53 -1.30
C TYR A 129 -14.83 33.32 -1.73
N PHE A 130 -15.33 34.19 -0.84
CA PHE A 130 -16.65 34.79 -0.96
C PHE A 130 -16.58 36.34 -0.99
N ASP A 131 -17.57 36.93 -1.63
CA ASP A 131 -17.93 38.33 -1.37
C ASP A 131 -19.45 38.47 -1.38
N LYS A 132 -19.93 39.63 -0.94
CA LYS A 132 -21.35 39.93 -0.74
C LYS A 132 -21.74 41.20 -1.44
N THR A 133 -22.88 41.16 -2.18
CA THR A 133 -23.46 42.34 -2.79
C THR A 133 -24.07 43.30 -1.73
N PRO A 134 -24.32 44.59 -2.07
CA PRO A 134 -25.07 45.49 -1.20
C PRO A 134 -26.49 45.02 -0.87
N THR A 135 -27.06 44.14 -1.71
CA THR A 135 -28.38 43.52 -1.52
C THR A 135 -28.32 42.23 -0.66
N SER A 136 -27.20 41.96 0.03
CA SER A 136 -26.98 40.84 0.93
C SER A 136 -27.00 39.43 0.24
N GLN A 137 -26.65 39.40 -1.03
CA GLN A 137 -26.45 38.13 -1.76
C GLN A 137 -24.96 37.78 -1.83
N TRP A 138 -24.62 36.53 -1.61
CA TRP A 138 -23.25 36.03 -1.60
C TRP A 138 -22.90 35.37 -2.94
N PHE A 139 -21.64 35.42 -3.31
CA PHE A 139 -21.08 34.81 -4.49
C PHE A 139 -19.64 34.34 -4.26
N LEU A 140 -19.19 33.38 -5.08
CA LEU A 140 -17.79 32.98 -5.13
C LEU A 140 -16.99 33.96 -5.99
N LEU A 141 -15.79 34.26 -5.52
CA LEU A 141 -14.81 35.00 -6.29
C LEU A 141 -14.47 34.22 -7.59
N ASP A 142 -14.50 34.87 -8.73
CA ASP A 142 -14.32 34.21 -10.02
C ASP A 142 -12.98 33.52 -10.15
N GLU A 143 -11.93 34.09 -9.55
CA GLU A 143 -10.58 33.52 -9.48
C GLU A 143 -10.52 32.18 -8.75
N MET A 144 -11.44 31.93 -7.81
CA MET A 144 -11.47 30.71 -7.01
C MET A 144 -12.35 29.60 -7.61
N LYS A 145 -13.28 29.95 -8.50
CA LYS A 145 -14.30 29.01 -9.02
C LYS A 145 -13.70 27.75 -9.63
N GLN A 146 -12.65 27.91 -10.44
CA GLN A 146 -12.08 26.75 -11.14
C GLN A 146 -11.28 25.85 -10.21
N THR A 147 -10.51 26.45 -9.31
CA THR A 147 -9.78 25.72 -8.29
C THR A 147 -10.72 24.88 -7.44
N LEU A 148 -11.77 25.51 -6.95
CA LEU A 148 -12.79 24.84 -6.14
C LEU A 148 -13.56 23.77 -6.93
N ARG A 149 -13.86 23.98 -8.22
CA ARG A 149 -14.48 22.94 -9.08
C ARG A 149 -13.61 21.68 -9.19
N SER A 150 -12.30 21.85 -9.29
CA SER A 150 -11.37 20.71 -9.32
C SER A 150 -11.24 20.04 -7.95
N GLN A 151 -11.12 20.82 -6.87
CA GLN A 151 -10.98 20.29 -5.51
C GLN A 151 -12.25 19.62 -5.00
N LEU A 152 -13.41 20.11 -5.40
CA LEU A 152 -14.73 19.62 -4.97
C LEU A 152 -15.42 18.76 -6.03
N SER A 153 -14.70 18.29 -7.06
CA SER A 153 -15.28 17.56 -8.18
C SER A 153 -16.10 16.34 -7.75
N GLU A 154 -15.61 15.58 -6.77
CA GLU A 154 -16.34 14.45 -6.19
C GLU A 154 -17.65 14.90 -5.52
N LEU A 155 -17.60 15.94 -4.68
CA LEU A 155 -18.78 16.49 -4.01
C LEU A 155 -19.80 17.04 -5.01
N LEU A 156 -19.33 17.76 -6.04
CA LEU A 156 -20.20 18.32 -7.06
C LEU A 156 -20.92 17.24 -7.85
N SER A 157 -20.23 16.13 -8.20
CA SER A 157 -20.80 15.01 -8.93
C SER A 157 -21.94 14.30 -8.18
N LEU A 158 -21.98 14.38 -6.85
CA LEU A 158 -23.06 13.81 -6.04
C LEU A 158 -24.40 14.58 -6.21
N TYR A 159 -24.36 15.83 -6.67
CA TYR A 159 -25.51 16.74 -6.75
C TYR A 159 -25.79 17.29 -8.15
N ASP A 160 -25.04 16.88 -9.18
CA ASP A 160 -25.20 17.34 -10.59
C ASP A 160 -26.42 16.74 -11.32
N GLY A 161 -27.21 15.96 -10.65
CA GLY A 161 -28.43 15.33 -11.19
C GLY A 161 -28.19 14.02 -11.97
N GLN A 162 -26.93 13.61 -12.19
CA GLN A 162 -26.62 12.36 -12.90
C GLN A 162 -26.62 11.13 -11.99
N GLY A 163 -26.60 11.33 -10.67
CA GLY A 163 -26.49 10.26 -9.67
C GLY A 163 -27.70 9.33 -9.50
N LYS A 164 -28.79 9.53 -10.26
CA LYS A 164 -30.05 8.77 -10.09
C LYS A 164 -30.06 7.37 -10.74
N GLN A 165 -28.99 6.90 -11.39
CA GLN A 165 -28.98 5.64 -12.14
C GLN A 165 -28.33 4.45 -11.42
N HIS A 166 -28.06 4.55 -10.11
CA HIS A 166 -27.35 3.49 -9.36
C HIS A 166 -28.27 2.70 -8.42
N ASP A 167 -29.39 2.22 -8.92
CA ASP A 167 -30.15 1.16 -8.22
C ASP A 167 -29.35 -0.16 -8.29
N ASN A 168 -28.93 -0.70 -7.16
CA ASN A 168 -28.19 -1.96 -6.92
C ASN A 168 -26.65 -1.91 -6.99
N GLN A 169 -25.98 -0.81 -6.70
CA GLN A 169 -24.54 -0.83 -6.42
C GLN A 169 -24.28 -0.84 -4.91
N GLU A 170 -23.32 -1.68 -4.50
CA GLU A 170 -22.74 -1.63 -3.17
C GLU A 170 -21.95 -0.33 -3.04
N PHE A 171 -22.36 0.55 -2.12
CA PHE A 171 -21.69 1.82 -1.90
C PHE A 171 -20.64 1.68 -0.81
N VAL A 172 -19.44 2.17 -1.08
CA VAL A 172 -18.31 2.12 -0.13
C VAL A 172 -18.00 3.54 0.34
N VAL A 173 -17.96 3.73 1.66
CA VAL A 173 -17.39 4.94 2.27
C VAL A 173 -15.94 4.67 2.58
N SER A 174 -15.04 5.27 1.82
CA SER A 174 -13.60 5.07 2.01
C SER A 174 -13.07 5.99 3.10
N ARG A 175 -12.58 5.38 4.18
CA ARG A 175 -11.86 6.05 5.28
C ARG A 175 -10.40 5.69 5.30
N SER A 176 -9.88 5.19 4.21
CA SER A 176 -8.47 4.88 4.02
C SER A 176 -7.89 5.59 2.81
N CYS A 177 -6.58 5.75 2.80
CA CYS A 177 -5.81 6.20 1.66
C CYS A 177 -4.59 5.32 1.50
N LEU A 178 -4.49 4.61 0.37
CA LEU A 178 -3.35 3.77 0.04
C LEU A 178 -2.41 4.51 -0.91
N VAL A 179 -1.14 4.63 -0.53
CA VAL A 179 -0.07 5.16 -1.37
C VAL A 179 1.08 4.18 -1.41
N SER A 180 1.80 4.15 -2.53
CA SER A 180 3.03 3.36 -2.65
C SER A 180 4.22 4.31 -2.80
N PHE A 181 5.20 4.17 -1.91
CA PHE A 181 6.40 4.99 -1.98
C PHE A 181 7.35 4.47 -3.08
N HIS A 182 8.00 5.39 -3.73
CA HIS A 182 9.05 5.14 -4.74
C HIS A 182 10.12 6.24 -4.64
N GLN A 183 11.25 6.07 -5.32
CA GLN A 183 12.39 6.98 -5.19
C GLN A 183 12.08 8.46 -5.48
N SER A 184 11.09 8.73 -6.33
CA SER A 184 10.66 10.11 -6.67
C SER A 184 9.46 10.58 -5.84
N TYR A 185 8.95 9.80 -4.88
CA TYR A 185 7.84 10.21 -4.04
C TYR A 185 8.35 11.20 -2.97
N GLY A 186 7.73 12.36 -2.88
CA GLY A 186 8.23 13.46 -2.08
C GLY A 186 7.18 14.09 -1.16
N TYR A 187 7.59 15.18 -0.53
CA TYR A 187 6.77 15.99 0.34
C TYR A 187 5.54 16.56 -0.39
N ASP A 188 5.72 16.90 -1.66
CA ASP A 188 4.70 17.54 -2.50
C ASP A 188 3.50 16.60 -2.79
N GLU A 189 3.74 15.30 -2.85
CA GLU A 189 2.69 14.30 -3.04
C GLU A 189 2.05 13.89 -1.72
N PHE A 190 2.81 13.92 -0.63
CA PHE A 190 2.36 13.39 0.66
C PHE A 190 1.74 14.46 1.57
N VAL A 191 2.35 15.62 1.67
CA VAL A 191 1.95 16.70 2.58
C VAL A 191 1.27 17.83 1.82
N GLU A 192 2.03 18.68 1.17
CA GLU A 192 1.52 19.75 0.33
C GLU A 192 2.58 20.17 -0.71
N GLY A 193 2.15 20.58 -1.88
CA GLY A 193 3.05 20.95 -2.97
C GLY A 193 2.54 22.11 -3.80
N ILE A 194 3.45 22.79 -4.50
CA ILE A 194 3.11 23.86 -5.44
C ILE A 194 2.84 23.23 -6.80
N ARG A 195 1.62 23.41 -7.31
CA ARG A 195 1.21 22.91 -8.63
C ARG A 195 0.95 24.05 -9.59
N PRO A 196 1.50 24.00 -10.83
CA PRO A 196 1.18 24.97 -11.86
C PRO A 196 -0.25 24.75 -12.36
N ARG A 197 -0.99 25.85 -12.50
CA ARG A 197 -2.32 25.87 -13.13
C ARG A 197 -2.37 26.96 -14.19
N ILE A 198 -3.11 26.69 -15.25
CA ILE A 198 -3.41 27.68 -16.26
C ILE A 198 -4.72 28.36 -15.87
N ASN A 199 -4.69 29.66 -15.64
CA ASN A 199 -5.90 30.44 -15.46
C ASN A 199 -6.67 30.45 -16.80
N PRO A 200 -7.90 29.90 -16.87
CA PRO A 200 -8.62 29.75 -18.12
C PRO A 200 -9.12 31.06 -18.69
N GLN A 201 -9.22 32.13 -17.86
CA GLN A 201 -9.69 33.43 -18.33
C GLN A 201 -8.55 34.27 -18.92
N THR A 202 -7.35 34.14 -18.38
CA THR A 202 -6.19 34.92 -18.81
C THR A 202 -5.18 34.15 -19.62
N GLY A 203 -5.25 32.79 -19.64
CA GLY A 203 -4.26 31.92 -20.25
C GLY A 203 -2.89 31.92 -19.52
N GLN A 204 -2.78 32.64 -18.41
CA GLN A 204 -1.53 32.75 -17.67
C GLN A 204 -1.36 31.60 -16.69
N MET A 205 -0.11 31.16 -16.49
CA MET A 205 0.26 30.17 -15.50
C MET A 205 0.22 30.80 -14.10
N GLN A 206 -0.49 30.14 -13.20
CA GLN A 206 -0.55 30.46 -11.77
C GLN A 206 -0.04 29.26 -10.97
N TYR A 207 0.48 29.51 -9.78
CA TYR A 207 0.95 28.47 -8.87
C TYR A 207 0.03 28.41 -7.65
N GLU A 208 -0.46 27.22 -7.36
CA GLU A 208 -1.34 26.96 -6.22
C GLU A 208 -0.73 25.92 -5.30
N ILE A 209 -0.95 26.07 -3.99
CA ILE A 209 -0.57 25.07 -3.01
C ILE A 209 -1.71 24.04 -2.94
N GLN A 210 -1.40 22.81 -3.32
CA GLN A 210 -2.32 21.68 -3.23
C GLN A 210 -1.95 20.80 -2.05
N GLN A 211 -2.97 20.26 -1.34
CA GLN A 211 -2.75 19.27 -0.29
C GLN A 211 -2.31 17.95 -0.91
N GLY A 212 -1.39 17.25 -0.23
CA GLY A 212 -1.01 15.89 -0.54
C GLY A 212 -1.88 14.88 0.19
N ALA A 213 -1.67 13.60 -0.13
CA ALA A 213 -2.52 12.48 0.31
C ALA A 213 -2.74 12.43 1.83
N PHE A 214 -1.71 12.72 2.64
CA PHE A 214 -1.83 12.68 4.10
C PHE A 214 -2.67 13.83 4.64
N LEU A 215 -2.48 15.06 4.13
CA LEU A 215 -3.29 16.21 4.58
C LEU A 215 -4.75 16.08 4.14
N GLU A 216 -5.03 15.56 2.95
CA GLU A 216 -6.39 15.29 2.49
C GLU A 216 -7.09 14.28 3.40
N LEU A 217 -6.41 13.17 3.75
CA LEU A 217 -6.93 12.19 4.70
C LEU A 217 -7.20 12.81 6.07
N CYS A 218 -6.26 13.60 6.59
CA CYS A 218 -6.41 14.29 7.88
C CYS A 218 -7.56 15.32 7.86
N ALA A 219 -7.80 15.99 6.74
CA ALA A 219 -8.95 16.89 6.59
C ALA A 219 -10.27 16.13 6.66
N LYS A 220 -10.39 15.00 5.96
CA LYS A 220 -11.56 14.10 6.04
C LYS A 220 -11.77 13.61 7.49
N ALA A 221 -10.70 13.12 8.14
CA ALA A 221 -10.75 12.64 9.53
C ALA A 221 -11.17 13.73 10.53
N SER A 222 -10.70 14.96 10.35
CA SER A 222 -11.10 16.09 11.20
C SER A 222 -12.58 16.46 11.07
N ASN A 223 -13.16 16.27 9.87
CA ASN A 223 -14.57 16.53 9.60
C ASN A 223 -15.50 15.39 10.08
N ASP A 224 -14.94 14.20 10.35
CA ASP A 224 -15.65 13.00 10.80
C ASP A 224 -14.98 12.39 12.05
N PRO A 225 -15.04 13.05 13.21
CA PRO A 225 -14.30 12.66 14.41
C PRO A 225 -14.80 11.36 15.07
N ASN A 226 -15.96 10.84 14.66
CA ASN A 226 -16.56 9.62 15.23
C ASN A 226 -16.04 8.34 14.57
N HIS A 227 -15.35 8.43 13.43
CA HIS A 227 -14.81 7.28 12.72
C HIS A 227 -13.30 7.38 12.62
N ARG A 228 -12.65 6.23 12.51
CA ARG A 228 -11.20 6.16 12.32
C ARG A 228 -10.86 6.17 10.84
N TYR A 229 -9.67 6.71 10.55
CA TYR A 229 -9.12 6.82 9.21
C TYR A 229 -7.75 6.17 9.17
N ALA A 230 -7.36 5.57 8.04
CA ALA A 230 -6.07 4.93 7.88
C ALA A 230 -5.25 5.49 6.72
N MET A 231 -4.02 5.91 7.00
CA MET A 231 -2.99 6.12 5.99
C MET A 231 -2.23 4.82 5.79
N LEU A 232 -2.34 4.24 4.60
CA LEU A 232 -1.72 2.98 4.23
C LEU A 232 -0.56 3.27 3.27
N ILE A 233 0.66 2.89 3.65
CA ILE A 233 1.87 3.19 2.89
C ILE A 233 2.56 1.89 2.50
N ASP A 234 2.52 1.55 1.22
CA ASP A 234 3.26 0.40 0.72
C ASP A 234 4.71 0.79 0.41
N GLU A 235 5.67 -0.09 0.75
CA GLU A 235 7.11 0.08 0.48
C GLU A 235 7.70 1.38 1.06
N ILE A 236 7.46 1.68 2.34
CA ILE A 236 7.84 2.95 2.99
C ILE A 236 9.33 3.28 2.87
N ASN A 237 10.21 2.28 2.80
CA ASN A 237 11.66 2.46 2.68
C ASN A 237 12.14 2.72 1.24
N ARG A 238 11.26 2.77 0.24
CA ARG A 238 11.65 3.12 -1.14
C ARG A 238 11.79 4.62 -1.37
N ALA A 239 11.24 5.47 -0.48
CA ALA A 239 11.43 6.90 -0.51
C ALA A 239 12.30 7.37 0.66
N ASN A 240 12.80 8.60 0.58
CA ASN A 240 13.44 9.25 1.71
C ASN A 240 12.37 9.72 2.70
N THR A 241 12.08 8.90 3.71
CA THR A 241 11.00 9.15 4.68
C THR A 241 11.12 10.48 5.40
N SER A 242 12.33 10.91 5.74
CA SER A 242 12.56 12.20 6.41
C SER A 242 12.19 13.38 5.50
N GLN A 243 12.45 13.26 4.20
CA GLN A 243 12.06 14.27 3.22
C GLN A 243 10.56 14.25 2.94
N VAL A 244 9.95 13.05 2.82
CA VAL A 244 8.51 12.90 2.53
C VAL A 244 7.65 13.43 3.67
N PHE A 245 8.00 13.11 4.92
CA PHE A 245 7.24 13.54 6.09
C PHE A 245 7.56 14.98 6.54
N GLY A 246 8.77 15.46 6.26
CA GLY A 246 9.19 16.80 6.68
C GLY A 246 8.92 17.08 8.15
N GLU A 247 8.29 18.23 8.46
CA GLU A 247 7.93 18.65 9.82
C GLU A 247 6.91 17.73 10.50
N LEU A 248 6.14 16.94 9.73
CA LEU A 248 5.19 15.97 10.29
C LEU A 248 5.88 14.93 11.15
N MET A 249 7.18 14.68 10.91
CA MET A 249 8.00 13.83 11.77
C MET A 249 7.88 14.16 13.26
N SER A 250 7.65 15.42 13.59
CA SER A 250 7.55 15.85 14.99
C SER A 250 6.17 15.60 15.61
N VAL A 251 5.13 15.38 14.80
CA VAL A 251 3.72 15.36 15.25
C VAL A 251 2.95 14.09 14.91
N ILE A 252 3.54 13.13 14.18
CA ILE A 252 2.87 11.85 13.86
C ILE A 252 2.78 10.91 15.07
N GLU A 253 3.59 11.11 16.12
CA GLU A 253 3.50 10.29 17.34
C GLU A 253 2.10 10.42 17.98
N PRO A 254 1.48 9.33 18.45
CA PRO A 254 0.15 9.36 19.07
C PRO A 254 0.01 10.41 20.17
N SER A 255 1.03 10.56 21.03
CA SER A 255 1.04 11.54 22.13
C SER A 255 1.02 13.01 21.66
N LYS A 256 1.45 13.30 20.42
CA LYS A 256 1.55 14.66 19.86
C LYS A 256 0.33 15.06 19.05
N ARG A 257 -0.59 14.15 18.80
CA ARG A 257 -1.81 14.39 18.01
C ARG A 257 -2.83 15.21 18.77
N ALA A 258 -3.85 15.70 18.09
CA ALA A 258 -4.97 16.41 18.72
C ALA A 258 -5.60 15.54 19.82
N GLY A 259 -5.72 16.11 21.04
CA GLY A 259 -6.23 15.36 22.20
C GLY A 259 -5.24 14.39 22.85
N GLY A 260 -4.02 14.22 22.34
CA GLY A 260 -2.99 13.40 22.93
C GLY A 260 -2.39 14.01 24.20
N ALA A 261 -1.47 13.29 24.87
CA ALA A 261 -0.89 13.71 26.14
C ALA A 261 -0.07 15.01 26.05
N THR A 262 0.57 15.26 24.91
CA THR A 262 1.40 16.45 24.65
C THR A 262 1.12 16.98 23.25
N PRO A 263 -0.08 17.53 22.98
CA PRO A 263 -0.49 17.93 21.65
C PRO A 263 0.45 19.01 21.09
N MET A 264 0.83 18.88 19.83
CA MET A 264 1.76 19.81 19.18
C MET A 264 1.31 20.11 17.76
N ALA A 265 1.27 21.39 17.41
CA ALA A 265 1.07 21.82 16.03
C ALA A 265 2.40 22.19 15.38
N VAL A 266 2.51 21.95 14.09
CA VAL A 266 3.64 22.38 13.25
C VAL A 266 3.17 23.38 12.20
N ARG A 267 4.11 24.20 11.70
CA ARG A 267 3.86 25.09 10.59
C ARG A 267 4.28 24.40 9.29
N LEU A 268 3.34 24.24 8.37
CA LEU A 268 3.59 23.61 7.08
C LEU A 268 4.52 24.48 6.21
N ALA A 269 5.36 23.82 5.41
CA ALA A 269 6.46 24.48 4.70
C ALA A 269 6.00 25.45 3.61
N TYR A 270 5.01 25.10 2.79
CA TYR A 270 4.56 25.94 1.68
C TYR A 270 3.43 26.90 2.08
N SER A 271 2.38 26.38 2.71
CA SER A 271 1.22 27.18 3.08
C SER A 271 1.45 28.06 4.32
N GLY A 272 2.44 27.73 5.15
CA GLY A 272 2.67 28.37 6.45
C GLY A 272 1.54 28.15 7.46
N ARG A 273 0.55 27.30 7.14
CA ARG A 273 -0.60 26.98 7.99
C ARG A 273 -0.17 26.16 9.20
N GLN A 274 -0.77 26.43 10.35
CA GLN A 274 -0.65 25.57 11.52
C GLN A 274 -1.41 24.26 11.29
N PHE A 275 -0.77 23.16 11.56
CA PHE A 275 -1.33 21.83 11.37
C PHE A 275 -1.06 20.93 12.58
N ILE A 276 -2.07 20.17 12.98
CA ILE A 276 -2.00 19.13 13.99
C ILE A 276 -2.64 17.85 13.42
N VAL A 277 -2.02 16.71 13.65
CA VAL A 277 -2.56 15.43 13.20
C VAL A 277 -3.78 15.07 14.04
N PRO A 278 -4.93 14.70 13.43
CA PRO A 278 -6.12 14.26 14.16
C PRO A 278 -5.86 12.95 14.93
N SER A 279 -6.52 12.77 16.08
CA SER A 279 -6.39 11.57 16.91
C SER A 279 -7.03 10.33 16.30
N ASN A 280 -7.95 10.49 15.36
CA ASN A 280 -8.64 9.39 14.69
C ASN A 280 -7.98 8.93 13.38
N VAL A 281 -6.72 9.28 13.16
CA VAL A 281 -5.92 8.81 12.00
C VAL A 281 -4.95 7.75 12.46
N ASP A 282 -4.86 6.62 11.76
CA ASP A 282 -3.87 5.56 11.96
C ASP A 282 -2.91 5.53 10.77
N ILE A 283 -1.69 5.07 11.00
CA ILE A 283 -0.67 4.95 9.95
C ILE A 283 -0.16 3.52 9.94
N TYR A 284 -0.36 2.83 8.82
CA TYR A 284 0.18 1.50 8.58
C TYR A 284 1.09 1.54 7.37
N ALA A 285 2.22 0.88 7.46
CA ALA A 285 3.16 0.80 6.36
C ALA A 285 3.71 -0.60 6.18
N THR A 286 4.24 -0.89 4.99
CA THR A 286 5.03 -2.09 4.73
C THR A 286 6.47 -1.72 4.46
N MET A 287 7.37 -2.61 4.85
CA MET A 287 8.80 -2.49 4.58
C MET A 287 9.37 -3.85 4.19
N ASN A 288 10.05 -3.90 3.05
CA ASN A 288 10.83 -5.07 2.67
C ASN A 288 12.24 -4.98 3.29
N THR A 289 12.59 -5.96 4.13
CA THR A 289 13.88 -5.98 4.83
C THR A 289 15.05 -6.46 3.95
N GLN A 290 14.76 -7.12 2.84
CA GLN A 290 15.77 -7.70 1.95
C GLN A 290 16.43 -6.67 1.03
N ASP A 291 15.79 -5.55 0.79
CA ASP A 291 16.19 -4.58 -0.21
C ASP A 291 17.26 -3.63 0.36
N ARG A 292 18.52 -4.09 0.37
CA ARG A 292 19.68 -3.34 0.89
C ARG A 292 20.02 -2.09 0.08
N SER A 293 19.50 -1.95 -1.13
CA SER A 293 19.68 -0.77 -1.98
C SER A 293 18.83 0.42 -1.57
N LEU A 294 17.88 0.22 -0.64
CA LEU A 294 16.92 1.21 -0.18
C LEU A 294 17.44 1.99 1.03
N ALA A 295 16.88 3.17 1.23
CA ALA A 295 17.21 4.01 2.36
C ALA A 295 16.91 3.29 3.69
N THR A 296 17.89 3.25 4.59
CA THR A 296 17.66 2.81 5.96
C THR A 296 16.79 3.86 6.66
N LEU A 297 15.68 3.43 7.27
CA LEU A 297 14.88 4.31 8.10
C LEU A 297 15.75 4.85 9.25
N ASP A 298 15.82 6.16 9.39
CA ASP A 298 16.58 6.78 10.47
C ASP A 298 16.03 6.43 11.85
N THR A 299 16.84 6.54 12.88
CA THR A 299 16.46 6.19 14.26
C THR A 299 15.31 7.07 14.77
N ALA A 300 15.26 8.34 14.32
CA ALA A 300 14.21 9.26 14.72
C ALA A 300 12.85 8.85 14.12
N PHE A 301 12.84 8.37 12.89
CA PHE A 301 11.65 7.81 12.26
C PHE A 301 11.21 6.50 12.94
N ARG A 302 12.15 5.56 13.12
CA ARG A 302 11.87 4.23 13.68
C ARG A 302 11.16 4.28 15.03
N ARG A 303 11.55 5.17 15.94
CA ARG A 303 10.95 5.29 17.28
C ARG A 303 9.47 5.70 17.29
N ARG A 304 8.93 6.18 16.17
CA ARG A 304 7.54 6.64 16.01
C ARG A 304 6.59 5.55 15.56
N PHE A 305 7.14 4.37 15.28
CA PHE A 305 6.39 3.23 14.76
C PHE A 305 6.67 1.98 15.57
N GLU A 306 5.64 1.17 15.72
CA GLU A 306 5.76 -0.21 16.14
C GLU A 306 6.13 -1.07 14.92
N PHE A 307 7.06 -2.02 15.10
CA PHE A 307 7.50 -2.91 14.02
C PHE A 307 6.92 -4.31 14.24
N VAL A 308 6.10 -4.75 13.32
CA VAL A 308 5.48 -6.07 13.33
C VAL A 308 6.10 -6.93 12.22
N THR A 309 6.78 -8.01 12.61
CA THR A 309 7.43 -8.90 11.64
C THR A 309 6.44 -9.89 11.05
N CYS A 310 6.34 -9.91 9.72
CA CYS A 310 5.58 -10.89 8.95
C CYS A 310 6.51 -12.05 8.57
N TYR A 311 6.38 -13.15 9.27
CA TYR A 311 7.14 -14.38 8.99
C TYR A 311 6.53 -15.15 7.81
N PRO A 312 7.36 -15.98 7.11
CA PRO A 312 6.83 -16.96 6.16
C PRO A 312 5.86 -17.92 6.82
N GLU A 313 4.68 -18.10 6.25
CA GLU A 313 3.60 -18.91 6.81
C GLU A 313 3.32 -20.12 5.93
N SER A 314 3.83 -21.29 6.35
CA SER A 314 3.68 -22.53 5.60
C SER A 314 2.31 -23.18 5.75
N SER A 315 1.56 -22.85 6.80
CA SER A 315 0.20 -23.37 7.04
C SER A 315 -0.81 -23.02 5.93
N LEU A 316 -0.52 -21.98 5.16
CA LEU A 316 -1.33 -21.55 4.01
C LEU A 316 -1.12 -22.39 2.75
N LEU A 317 -0.15 -23.32 2.76
CA LEU A 317 0.24 -24.09 1.58
C LEU A 317 -0.38 -25.47 1.59
N THR A 318 -0.78 -25.91 0.41
CA THR A 318 -1.41 -27.22 0.16
C THR A 318 -0.41 -28.23 -0.39
N GLN A 319 -0.89 -29.44 -0.67
CA GLN A 319 -0.16 -30.45 -1.40
C GLN A 319 -0.52 -30.41 -2.88
N VAL A 320 0.41 -30.80 -3.72
CA VAL A 320 0.24 -30.94 -5.17
C VAL A 320 0.50 -32.36 -5.57
N GLU A 321 -0.43 -32.96 -6.29
CA GLU A 321 -0.35 -34.35 -6.74
C GLU A 321 0.16 -34.44 -8.18
N ASP A 322 0.90 -35.52 -8.49
CA ASP A 322 1.26 -35.86 -9.84
C ASP A 322 0.23 -36.83 -10.47
N LYS A 323 0.45 -37.26 -11.71
CA LYS A 323 -0.43 -38.22 -12.42
C LYS A 323 -0.48 -39.60 -11.81
N ALA A 324 0.51 -39.96 -10.98
CA ALA A 324 0.58 -41.23 -10.27
C ALA A 324 -0.04 -41.17 -8.85
N ALA A 325 -0.63 -40.04 -8.49
CA ALA A 325 -1.14 -39.72 -7.16
C ALA A 325 -0.04 -39.65 -6.06
N ASP A 326 1.22 -39.51 -6.44
CA ASP A 326 2.28 -39.13 -5.51
C ASP A 326 2.19 -37.59 -5.25
N SER A 327 2.37 -37.17 -4.01
CA SER A 327 2.17 -35.78 -3.62
C SER A 327 3.45 -35.08 -3.20
N VAL A 328 3.53 -33.79 -3.53
CA VAL A 328 4.54 -32.87 -3.01
C VAL A 328 3.91 -31.97 -1.94
N ASN A 329 4.44 -32.01 -0.74
CA ASN A 329 4.04 -31.14 0.33
C ASN A 329 4.76 -29.79 0.20
N LEU A 330 4.04 -28.75 -0.29
CA LEU A 330 4.60 -27.43 -0.51
C LEU A 330 5.01 -26.74 0.81
N ALA A 331 4.30 -27.01 1.90
CA ALA A 331 4.65 -26.49 3.22
C ALA A 331 6.00 -27.03 3.69
N ALA A 332 6.19 -28.35 3.62
CA ALA A 332 7.46 -28.99 3.97
C ALA A 332 8.61 -28.54 3.05
N LEU A 333 8.34 -28.39 1.74
CA LEU A 333 9.31 -27.88 0.80
C LEU A 333 9.77 -26.45 1.17
N MET A 334 8.83 -25.53 1.42
CA MET A 334 9.16 -24.16 1.82
C MET A 334 9.93 -24.14 3.14
N GLN A 335 9.49 -24.92 4.14
CA GLN A 335 10.16 -24.98 5.45
C GLN A 335 11.61 -25.48 5.32
N ALA A 336 11.83 -26.55 4.54
CA ALA A 336 13.17 -27.10 4.33
C ALA A 336 14.11 -26.09 3.66
N LEU A 337 13.64 -25.41 2.61
CA LEU A 337 14.41 -24.37 1.94
C LEU A 337 14.71 -23.20 2.89
N ASN A 338 13.70 -22.71 3.61
CA ASN A 338 13.85 -21.58 4.54
C ASN A 338 14.74 -21.89 5.73
N GLN A 339 14.72 -23.12 6.27
CA GLN A 339 15.64 -23.51 7.34
C GLN A 339 17.10 -23.44 6.87
N ARG A 340 17.37 -23.92 5.66
CA ARG A 340 18.72 -23.92 5.08
C ARG A 340 19.17 -22.48 4.73
N LEU A 341 18.26 -21.69 4.15
CA LEU A 341 18.52 -20.27 3.86
C LEU A 341 18.80 -19.48 5.15
N PHE A 342 18.01 -19.73 6.19
CA PHE A 342 18.23 -19.11 7.51
C PHE A 342 19.60 -19.48 8.08
N ALA A 343 19.97 -20.75 8.03
CA ALA A 343 21.24 -21.25 8.57
C ALA A 343 22.47 -20.67 7.82
N LEU A 344 22.35 -20.47 6.50
CA LEU A 344 23.44 -19.98 5.67
C LEU A 344 23.53 -18.46 5.58
N PHE A 345 22.39 -17.77 5.55
CA PHE A 345 22.31 -16.33 5.18
C PHE A 345 21.51 -15.48 6.18
N GLY A 346 20.90 -16.10 7.22
CA GLY A 346 20.11 -15.41 8.22
C GLY A 346 18.64 -15.21 7.87
N ALA A 347 17.91 -14.56 8.78
CA ALA A 347 16.45 -14.42 8.71
C ALA A 347 15.94 -13.65 7.48
N GLU A 348 16.76 -12.76 6.94
CA GLU A 348 16.38 -11.93 5.79
C GLU A 348 16.43 -12.66 4.45
N ALA A 349 17.03 -13.85 4.38
CA ALA A 349 17.17 -14.63 3.15
C ALA A 349 16.06 -15.67 2.94
N GLN A 350 15.00 -15.65 3.74
CA GLN A 350 13.89 -16.60 3.63
C GLN A 350 12.95 -16.27 2.45
N LEU A 351 12.21 -17.27 2.00
CA LEU A 351 11.18 -17.17 0.96
C LEU A 351 9.81 -17.06 1.61
N GLY A 352 9.00 -16.10 1.20
CA GLY A 352 7.61 -16.00 1.65
C GLY A 352 6.70 -17.03 0.97
N GLN A 353 5.55 -17.28 1.56
CA GLN A 353 4.55 -18.25 1.06
C GLN A 353 4.02 -17.92 -0.34
N SER A 354 4.04 -16.66 -0.77
CA SER A 354 3.54 -16.27 -2.09
C SER A 354 4.27 -16.92 -3.26
N TYR A 355 5.53 -17.34 -3.05
CA TYR A 355 6.27 -18.12 -4.04
C TYR A 355 5.67 -19.50 -4.31
N PHE A 356 4.90 -20.03 -3.35
CA PHE A 356 4.34 -21.38 -3.38
C PHE A 356 2.80 -21.37 -3.45
N MET A 357 2.15 -20.25 -3.22
CA MET A 357 0.69 -20.14 -3.27
C MET A 357 0.16 -20.27 -4.69
N GLY A 358 -1.04 -20.87 -4.84
CA GLY A 358 -1.74 -21.03 -6.11
C GLY A 358 -1.10 -22.03 -7.06
N ILE A 359 -0.18 -22.87 -6.58
CA ILE A 359 0.36 -23.99 -7.34
C ILE A 359 -0.60 -25.17 -7.20
N ASN A 360 -1.19 -25.62 -8.32
CA ASN A 360 -2.15 -26.71 -8.36
C ASN A 360 -1.63 -27.94 -9.11
N GLU A 361 -0.56 -27.79 -9.90
CA GLU A 361 0.04 -28.83 -10.73
C GLU A 361 1.57 -28.86 -10.57
N ILE A 362 2.16 -30.05 -10.71
CA ILE A 362 3.62 -30.22 -10.69
C ILE A 362 4.31 -29.36 -11.78
N SER A 363 3.68 -29.21 -12.93
CA SER A 363 4.20 -28.36 -14.02
C SER A 363 4.33 -26.88 -13.61
N GLU A 364 3.41 -26.39 -12.78
CA GLU A 364 3.47 -25.01 -12.23
C GLU A 364 4.56 -24.90 -11.18
N LEU A 365 4.73 -25.92 -10.33
CA LEU A 365 5.83 -25.99 -9.37
C LEU A 365 7.19 -25.95 -10.08
N ALA A 366 7.37 -26.74 -11.15
CA ALA A 366 8.57 -26.73 -11.97
C ALA A 366 8.88 -25.35 -12.53
N LYS A 367 7.87 -24.70 -13.12
CA LYS A 367 7.99 -23.33 -13.66
C LYS A 367 8.33 -22.30 -12.57
N ARG A 368 7.70 -22.39 -11.40
CA ARG A 368 7.96 -21.49 -10.27
C ARG A 368 9.36 -21.67 -9.72
N LEU A 369 9.79 -22.90 -9.48
CA LEU A 369 11.14 -23.20 -9.01
C LEU A 369 12.17 -22.63 -9.98
N TYR A 370 12.03 -22.91 -11.27
CA TYR A 370 13.00 -22.45 -12.26
C TYR A 370 13.01 -20.94 -12.48
N ARG A 371 11.83 -20.32 -12.59
CA ARG A 371 11.72 -18.89 -13.00
C ARG A 371 11.72 -17.90 -11.86
N GLN A 372 11.42 -18.31 -10.65
CA GLN A 372 11.24 -17.41 -9.51
C GLN A 372 12.06 -17.83 -8.29
N ILE A 373 11.87 -19.09 -7.80
CA ILE A 373 12.44 -19.51 -6.52
C ILE A 373 13.97 -19.66 -6.61
N ILE A 374 14.47 -20.42 -7.59
CA ILE A 374 15.91 -20.63 -7.78
C ILE A 374 16.62 -19.31 -8.09
N PRO A 375 16.16 -18.46 -9.02
CA PRO A 375 16.74 -17.14 -9.24
C PRO A 375 16.79 -16.29 -7.98
N GLN A 376 15.72 -16.29 -7.16
CA GLN A 376 15.71 -15.55 -5.90
C GLN A 376 16.72 -16.09 -4.89
N ILE A 377 16.86 -17.41 -4.76
CA ILE A 377 17.90 -18.03 -3.92
C ILE A 377 19.28 -17.62 -4.39
N ILE A 378 19.53 -17.61 -5.70
CA ILE A 378 20.80 -17.19 -6.26
C ILE A 378 21.12 -15.72 -5.93
N GLU A 379 20.12 -14.83 -5.97
CA GLU A 379 20.33 -13.44 -5.56
C GLU A 379 20.74 -13.34 -4.08
N TYR A 380 20.14 -14.13 -3.17
CA TYR A 380 20.57 -14.17 -1.77
C TYR A 380 22.02 -14.67 -1.63
N ILE A 381 22.40 -15.69 -2.38
CA ILE A 381 23.78 -16.20 -2.38
C ILE A 381 24.75 -15.13 -2.88
N LYS A 382 24.45 -14.43 -3.96
CA LYS A 382 25.29 -13.36 -4.53
C LYS A 382 25.55 -12.21 -3.55
N LEU A 383 24.60 -11.93 -2.66
CA LEU A 383 24.76 -10.88 -1.65
C LEU A 383 25.80 -11.23 -0.56
N SER A 384 26.16 -12.52 -0.43
CA SER A 384 26.98 -13.02 0.68
C SER A 384 28.20 -13.81 0.22
N ALA A 385 28.30 -14.20 -1.05
CA ALA A 385 29.32 -15.12 -1.56
C ALA A 385 29.94 -14.65 -2.88
N VAL A 386 31.15 -15.12 -3.14
CA VAL A 386 31.82 -14.90 -4.44
C VAL A 386 31.24 -15.84 -5.50
N PRO A 387 31.27 -15.46 -6.80
CA PRO A 387 30.68 -16.22 -7.88
C PRO A 387 31.04 -17.71 -7.93
N ALA A 388 32.27 -18.08 -7.62
CA ALA A 388 32.69 -19.48 -7.59
C ALA A 388 32.00 -20.35 -6.55
N GLN A 389 31.43 -19.76 -5.49
CA GLN A 389 30.74 -20.48 -4.41
C GLN A 389 29.24 -20.68 -4.69
N ILE A 390 28.68 -19.97 -5.67
CA ILE A 390 27.23 -19.98 -5.94
C ILE A 390 26.70 -21.39 -6.17
N PRO A 391 27.29 -22.25 -7.01
CA PRO A 391 26.74 -23.58 -7.28
C PRO A 391 26.75 -24.49 -6.06
N GLY A 392 27.82 -24.47 -5.27
CA GLY A 392 27.91 -25.27 -4.04
C GLY A 392 26.89 -24.84 -3.00
N LEU A 393 26.73 -23.53 -2.78
CA LEU A 393 25.74 -22.99 -1.85
C LEU A 393 24.31 -23.21 -2.34
N LEU A 394 24.05 -23.13 -3.64
CA LEU A 394 22.74 -23.47 -4.20
C LEU A 394 22.40 -24.95 -3.96
N ALA A 395 23.37 -25.85 -4.15
CA ALA A 395 23.18 -27.27 -3.86
C ALA A 395 22.91 -27.51 -2.36
N GLN A 396 23.60 -26.80 -1.47
CA GLN A 396 23.34 -26.86 -0.02
C GLN A 396 21.93 -26.36 0.34
N VAL A 397 21.46 -25.28 -0.27
CA VAL A 397 20.10 -24.79 -0.06
C VAL A 397 19.06 -25.79 -0.54
N LEU A 398 19.26 -26.35 -1.74
CA LEU A 398 18.29 -27.28 -2.33
C LEU A 398 18.27 -28.64 -1.61
N TYR A 399 19.43 -29.22 -1.27
CA TYR A 399 19.53 -30.60 -0.81
C TYR A 399 20.11 -30.78 0.60
N GLY A 400 20.71 -29.74 1.19
CA GLY A 400 21.44 -29.80 2.45
C GLY A 400 22.90 -30.28 2.27
N GLU A 401 23.70 -30.12 3.33
CA GLU A 401 25.16 -30.44 3.30
C GLU A 401 25.44 -31.89 2.97
N LEU A 402 24.67 -32.83 3.53
CA LEU A 402 24.86 -34.26 3.34
C LEU A 402 24.59 -34.70 1.90
N ALA A 403 23.78 -33.99 1.17
CA ALA A 403 23.45 -34.33 -0.21
C ALA A 403 24.64 -34.18 -1.18
N LEU A 404 25.59 -33.31 -0.88
CA LEU A 404 26.79 -33.09 -1.67
C LEU A 404 27.74 -34.31 -1.58
N ASN A 405 27.79 -34.98 -0.42
CA ASN A 405 28.65 -36.13 -0.16
C ASN A 405 28.08 -37.44 -0.73
N ASP A 406 26.77 -37.52 -0.90
CA ASP A 406 26.07 -38.74 -1.34
C ASP A 406 25.92 -38.86 -2.87
N GLY A 407 26.53 -37.99 -3.64
CA GLY A 407 26.47 -37.99 -5.10
C GLY A 407 25.10 -37.68 -5.69
N LEU A 408 24.13 -37.14 -4.89
CA LEU A 408 22.80 -36.78 -5.36
C LEU A 408 22.81 -35.66 -6.44
N THR A 409 23.91 -34.94 -6.52
CA THR A 409 24.14 -33.91 -7.54
C THR A 409 24.91 -34.39 -8.76
N SER A 410 25.50 -35.61 -8.69
CA SER A 410 26.27 -36.21 -9.78
C SER A 410 25.47 -37.33 -10.46
N ASN A 411 25.22 -37.18 -11.76
CA ASN A 411 24.61 -38.16 -12.65
C ASN A 411 23.24 -38.75 -12.21
N ASN A 412 22.54 -38.15 -11.24
CA ASN A 412 21.21 -38.58 -10.86
C ASN A 412 20.19 -37.82 -11.71
N SER A 413 19.47 -38.53 -12.57
CA SER A 413 18.42 -37.93 -13.43
C SER A 413 17.27 -37.28 -12.67
N LEU A 414 17.16 -37.55 -11.35
CA LEU A 414 16.17 -36.93 -10.47
C LEU A 414 16.64 -35.61 -9.83
N SER A 415 17.92 -35.24 -9.96
CA SER A 415 18.43 -33.99 -9.38
C SER A 415 18.05 -32.80 -10.24
N LEU A 416 17.65 -31.69 -9.59
CA LEU A 416 17.42 -30.40 -10.24
C LEU A 416 18.72 -29.74 -10.70
N LEU A 417 19.88 -30.25 -10.24
CA LEU A 417 21.22 -29.77 -10.59
C LEU A 417 22.00 -30.88 -11.26
N GLN A 418 22.78 -30.54 -12.27
CA GLN A 418 23.73 -31.44 -12.91
C GLN A 418 25.15 -31.00 -12.65
N THR A 419 26.02 -31.97 -12.39
CA THR A 419 27.46 -31.74 -12.47
C THR A 419 27.88 -31.92 -13.94
N ASN A 420 28.32 -30.85 -14.57
CA ASN A 420 28.94 -30.95 -15.91
C ASN A 420 30.37 -31.36 -15.72
N VAL A 421 30.67 -32.65 -15.77
CA VAL A 421 32.03 -33.15 -15.87
C VAL A 421 32.42 -33.14 -17.35
N ALA A 422 33.22 -32.19 -17.76
CA ALA A 422 33.80 -32.22 -19.10
C ALA A 422 34.67 -33.47 -19.24
N SER A 423 34.46 -34.22 -20.30
CA SER A 423 35.20 -35.46 -20.62
C SER A 423 36.70 -35.30 -20.77
N ASN A 424 37.25 -34.10 -20.62
CA ASN A 424 38.66 -33.73 -20.83
C ASN A 424 39.32 -33.08 -19.60
N GLY A 425 38.80 -33.23 -18.39
CA GLY A 425 39.43 -32.74 -17.17
C GLY A 425 39.52 -31.19 -17.05
N GLN A 426 38.85 -30.45 -17.92
CA GLN A 426 38.67 -29.00 -17.75
C GLN A 426 37.35 -28.73 -16.99
N GLU A 427 37.41 -27.82 -16.03
CA GLU A 427 36.25 -27.37 -15.26
C GLU A 427 35.13 -26.92 -16.20
N SER A 428 33.97 -27.48 -16.06
CA SER A 428 32.81 -27.20 -16.90
C SER A 428 32.20 -25.84 -16.59
N GLN A 429 31.87 -25.10 -17.62
CA GLN A 429 31.19 -23.82 -17.51
C GLN A 429 29.73 -23.99 -17.10
N TRP A 430 29.28 -23.17 -16.15
CA TRP A 430 27.90 -23.06 -15.76
C TRP A 430 27.05 -22.52 -16.93
N SER A 431 25.99 -23.23 -17.32
CA SER A 431 25.15 -22.82 -18.45
C SER A 431 24.37 -21.55 -18.18
N PRO A 432 24.34 -20.61 -19.10
CA PRO A 432 23.95 -19.22 -18.90
C PRO A 432 22.46 -18.96 -19.06
N ALA A 433 21.60 -19.60 -18.31
CA ALA A 433 20.30 -18.97 -18.05
C ALA A 433 20.46 -17.73 -17.16
N ILE A 434 21.64 -17.56 -16.58
CA ILE A 434 22.06 -16.39 -15.79
C ILE A 434 23.36 -15.88 -16.40
N GLN A 435 23.26 -14.83 -17.19
CA GLN A 435 24.43 -14.16 -17.77
C GLN A 435 25.34 -13.64 -16.65
N GLY A 436 26.46 -14.27 -16.45
CA GLY A 436 27.50 -13.87 -15.52
C GLY A 436 28.54 -14.95 -15.36
N GLN A 437 29.63 -14.79 -16.06
CA GLN A 437 30.83 -15.60 -16.10
C GLN A 437 31.23 -16.21 -14.76
N ALA A 438 31.12 -17.53 -14.61
CA ALA A 438 32.02 -18.33 -13.78
C ALA A 438 31.95 -19.79 -14.21
N SER A 439 33.09 -20.42 -14.36
CA SER A 439 33.19 -21.87 -14.48
C SER A 439 32.76 -22.50 -13.16
N ALA A 440 31.63 -23.19 -13.16
CA ALA A 440 31.10 -23.86 -11.99
C ALA A 440 30.85 -25.33 -12.29
N PRO A 441 31.16 -26.24 -11.36
CA PRO A 441 31.02 -27.69 -11.58
C PRO A 441 29.54 -28.16 -11.57
N ILE A 442 28.60 -27.29 -11.19
CA ILE A 442 27.20 -27.64 -11.05
C ILE A 442 26.35 -26.70 -11.90
N GLY A 443 25.52 -27.24 -12.81
CA GLY A 443 24.56 -26.52 -13.63
C GLY A 443 23.11 -26.96 -13.34
N LEU A 444 22.14 -26.21 -13.89
CA LEU A 444 20.75 -26.63 -13.84
C LEU A 444 20.51 -27.78 -14.80
N ASN A 445 19.68 -28.75 -14.39
CA ASN A 445 19.31 -29.87 -15.21
C ASN A 445 18.49 -29.42 -16.42
N LEU A 446 18.94 -29.74 -17.62
CA LEU A 446 18.30 -29.33 -18.88
C LEU A 446 16.86 -29.89 -19.01
N ASP A 447 16.60 -31.08 -18.50
CA ASP A 447 15.24 -31.68 -18.52
C ASP A 447 14.30 -30.89 -17.60
N PHE A 448 14.80 -30.41 -16.46
CA PHE A 448 14.03 -29.52 -15.59
C PHE A 448 13.73 -28.17 -16.29
N ILE A 449 14.72 -27.60 -17.00
CA ILE A 449 14.54 -26.38 -17.77
C ILE A 449 13.50 -26.59 -18.88
N ALA A 450 13.61 -27.67 -19.64
CA ALA A 450 12.64 -28.01 -20.68
C ALA A 450 11.24 -28.23 -20.10
N ALA A 451 11.13 -28.94 -19.00
CA ALA A 451 9.90 -29.14 -18.27
C ALA A 451 9.23 -27.83 -17.85
N ALA A 452 10.01 -26.88 -17.36
CA ALA A 452 9.51 -25.59 -16.87
C ALA A 452 9.10 -24.63 -18.00
N THR A 453 9.69 -24.76 -19.20
CA THR A 453 9.54 -23.74 -20.25
C THR A 453 8.52 -24.08 -21.33
N VAL A 454 8.33 -25.36 -21.67
CA VAL A 454 7.60 -25.76 -22.91
C VAL A 454 6.12 -26.04 -22.70
N GLY A 455 5.62 -26.24 -21.48
CA GLY A 455 4.17 -26.36 -21.22
C GLY A 455 3.45 -27.58 -21.85
N SER A 456 4.02 -28.22 -22.86
CA SER A 456 3.58 -29.47 -23.49
C SER A 456 4.52 -30.57 -23.06
N MET A 457 4.12 -31.32 -22.04
CA MET A 457 5.02 -32.29 -21.45
C MET A 457 4.54 -33.70 -21.74
N GLU A 458 5.41 -34.48 -22.31
CA GLU A 458 5.22 -35.89 -22.49
C GLU A 458 5.09 -36.55 -21.12
N ALA A 459 4.22 -37.56 -21.04
CA ALA A 459 3.86 -38.24 -19.80
C ALA A 459 5.07 -38.93 -19.08
N GLU A 460 6.20 -39.00 -19.74
CA GLU A 460 7.43 -39.63 -19.25
C GLU A 460 8.46 -38.68 -18.67
N ASN A 461 8.20 -37.37 -18.68
CA ASN A 461 9.17 -36.43 -18.13
C ASN A 461 9.22 -36.53 -16.58
N LEU A 462 10.37 -36.88 -16.06
CA LEU A 462 10.62 -37.11 -14.63
C LEU A 462 10.26 -35.90 -13.75
N TYR A 463 10.35 -34.68 -14.29
CA TYR A 463 10.02 -33.44 -13.55
C TYR A 463 8.54 -33.08 -13.54
N LEU A 464 7.68 -33.95 -14.12
CA LEU A 464 6.23 -33.97 -13.91
C LEU A 464 5.80 -34.92 -12.81
N THR A 465 6.75 -35.65 -12.19
CA THR A 465 6.51 -36.50 -11.04
C THR A 465 6.87 -35.80 -9.74
N ALA A 466 6.33 -36.28 -8.62
CA ALA A 466 6.58 -35.71 -7.30
C ALA A 466 8.01 -35.99 -6.80
N LYS A 467 8.66 -37.08 -7.22
CA LYS A 467 9.96 -37.53 -6.68
C LYS A 467 11.08 -36.50 -6.64
N PRO A 468 11.40 -35.73 -7.72
CA PRO A 468 12.46 -34.75 -7.69
C PRO A 468 12.26 -33.71 -6.62
N TYR A 469 11.00 -33.31 -6.36
CA TYR A 469 10.66 -32.26 -5.40
C TYR A 469 10.61 -32.82 -3.97
N GLN A 470 10.20 -34.06 -3.79
CA GLN A 470 10.25 -34.76 -2.49
C GLN A 470 11.69 -34.85 -1.98
N LEU A 471 12.66 -35.07 -2.84
CA LEU A 471 14.10 -35.08 -2.47
C LEU A 471 14.56 -33.77 -1.80
N LEU A 472 13.92 -32.64 -2.08
CA LEU A 472 14.28 -31.35 -1.48
C LEU A 472 13.94 -31.26 0.01
N TYR A 473 12.99 -32.06 0.50
CA TYR A 473 12.53 -31.99 1.90
C TYR A 473 12.48 -33.32 2.67
N THR A 474 12.60 -34.48 2.02
CA THR A 474 12.48 -35.77 2.71
C THR A 474 13.43 -35.91 3.89
N ARG A 475 14.69 -35.47 3.75
CA ARG A 475 15.68 -35.48 4.85
C ARG A 475 15.38 -34.47 5.94
N TYR A 476 14.68 -33.39 5.61
CA TYR A 476 14.22 -32.42 6.60
C TYR A 476 13.19 -33.04 7.55
N LEU A 477 12.25 -33.80 7.03
CA LEU A 477 11.22 -34.46 7.84
C LEU A 477 11.82 -35.52 8.75
N SER A 478 12.77 -36.35 8.23
CA SER A 478 13.44 -37.37 9.03
C SER A 478 14.35 -36.84 10.17
N ALA A 479 14.70 -35.58 10.14
CA ALA A 479 15.48 -34.94 11.19
C ALA A 479 14.61 -34.31 12.29
N GLN A 480 13.29 -34.25 12.08
CA GLN A 480 12.33 -33.73 13.07
C GLN A 480 11.61 -34.86 13.86
N GLU A 481 11.71 -36.11 13.40
CA GLU A 481 11.32 -37.31 14.13
C GLU A 481 12.46 -37.79 15.07
#